data_5a919d48ffabc0b5c805ea87943005e5
#
_entry.id   5a919d48ffabc0b5c805ea87943005e5
#
_cell.length_a   1.000
_cell.length_b   1.000
_cell.length_c   1.000
_cell.angle_alpha   90.00
_cell.angle_beta   90.00
_cell.angle_gamma   90.00
#
_symmetry.space_group_name_H-M   'P 1'
#
loop_
_entity.id
_entity.type
_entity.pdbx_description
1 polymer ?
#
loop_
_entity_poly.entity_id
_entity_poly.type
_entity_poly.pdbx_seq_one_letter_code
_entity_poly.pdbx_strand_id
1 'polypeptide(L)'
;MDKDKYVKFSVSYLFSIKIDDKYLLVHSRRKNTYQPIGGCYKFFDSAVPLLLKLGCIPADKDPFDLRIFVPEASVPEFSDWLASGKDRENTFEREFFEEMFIENKYLNIEDFGFPEFNKVQDGYVNIKYDDFYKIKSAYPMDIVSVTLSDSQKEQIKKVVESGKTPFIFATESDIKKGEVLVNGKVVPIGSHTKKILQTSPKSLVLA
;
A
#
# COMPACT_ATOMS: atom_id res chain seq x y z
N MET A 1 16.33 -7.39 20.92
CA MET A 1 14.92 -7.81 20.94
C MET A 1 14.83 -9.31 20.71
N ASP A 2 14.13 -10.03 21.58
CA ASP A 2 13.83 -11.45 21.43
C ASP A 2 12.67 -11.58 20.41
N LYS A 3 13.00 -11.95 19.16
CA LYS A 3 12.03 -11.98 18.06
C LYS A 3 10.86 -12.93 18.28
N ASP A 4 11.07 -13.98 19.06
CA ASP A 4 10.03 -15.00 19.29
C ASP A 4 8.88 -14.51 20.17
N LYS A 5 9.08 -13.38 20.86
CA LYS A 5 8.07 -12.73 21.72
C LYS A 5 7.30 -11.59 21.04
N TYR A 6 7.57 -11.33 19.76
CA TYR A 6 6.98 -10.22 19.04
C TYR A 6 6.33 -10.68 17.74
N VAL A 7 5.30 -9.95 17.35
CA VAL A 7 4.70 -10.01 16.01
C VAL A 7 5.04 -8.70 15.30
N LYS A 8 5.58 -8.79 14.09
CA LYS A 8 5.79 -7.63 13.24
C LYS A 8 4.50 -7.28 12.51
N PHE A 9 3.98 -6.09 12.74
CA PHE A 9 2.88 -5.54 11.96
C PHE A 9 3.42 -4.60 10.86
N SER A 10 2.79 -4.64 9.69
CA SER A 10 2.95 -3.65 8.64
C SER A 10 1.57 -3.35 8.06
N VAL A 11 0.95 -2.29 8.57
CA VAL A 11 -0.40 -1.87 8.20
C VAL A 11 -0.31 -0.91 7.02
N SER A 12 -0.85 -1.28 5.88
CA SER A 12 -0.62 -0.61 4.62
C SER A 12 -1.85 -0.54 3.74
N TYR A 13 -1.77 0.20 2.66
CA TYR A 13 -2.76 0.23 1.60
C TYR A 13 -2.10 0.26 0.22
N LEU A 14 -2.80 -0.24 -0.78
CA LEU A 14 -2.39 -0.23 -2.17
C LEU A 14 -3.48 0.39 -3.02
N PHE A 15 -3.07 1.21 -3.98
CA PHE A 15 -3.99 1.78 -4.96
C PHE A 15 -4.16 0.86 -6.17
N SER A 16 -5.41 0.59 -6.52
CA SER A 16 -5.79 -0.01 -7.79
C SER A 16 -6.16 1.12 -8.75
N ILE A 17 -5.20 1.54 -9.57
CA ILE A 17 -5.35 2.60 -10.57
C ILE A 17 -5.43 1.93 -11.93
N LYS A 18 -6.64 1.82 -12.48
CA LYS A 18 -6.89 1.21 -13.78
C LYS A 18 -7.17 2.29 -14.81
N ILE A 19 -6.39 2.30 -15.89
CA ILE A 19 -6.59 3.18 -17.05
C ILE A 19 -6.74 2.28 -18.28
N ASP A 20 -7.89 2.37 -18.93
CA ASP A 20 -8.31 1.41 -19.96
C ASP A 20 -8.26 -0.03 -19.39
N ASP A 21 -7.52 -0.94 -19.99
CA ASP A 21 -7.37 -2.33 -19.54
C ASP A 21 -6.06 -2.60 -18.77
N LYS A 22 -5.33 -1.54 -18.38
CA LYS A 22 -4.02 -1.66 -17.72
C LYS A 22 -4.00 -1.01 -16.35
N TYR A 23 -3.13 -1.52 -15.50
CA TYR A 23 -2.90 -1.01 -14.14
C TYR A 23 -1.62 -0.19 -14.11
N LEU A 24 -1.67 0.97 -13.45
CA LEU A 24 -0.49 1.80 -13.17
C LEU A 24 0.32 1.17 -12.06
N LEU A 25 1.60 0.93 -12.33
CA LEU A 25 2.57 0.43 -11.36
C LEU A 25 3.77 1.38 -11.27
N VAL A 26 4.42 1.41 -10.12
CA VAL A 26 5.63 2.19 -9.85
C VAL A 26 6.82 1.27 -9.58
N HIS A 27 8.01 1.69 -10.01
CA HIS A 27 9.24 0.96 -9.76
C HIS A 27 9.70 1.11 -8.30
N SER A 28 9.75 0.02 -7.56
CA SER A 28 10.31 -0.03 -6.22
C SER A 28 11.84 -0.17 -6.29
N ARG A 29 12.56 0.91 -6.01
CA ARG A 29 14.04 0.90 -5.98
C ARG A 29 14.60 -0.12 -4.99
N ARG A 30 13.92 -0.31 -3.84
CA ARG A 30 14.37 -1.20 -2.77
C ARG A 30 14.35 -2.68 -3.17
N LYS A 31 13.39 -3.08 -4.01
CA LYS A 31 13.19 -4.48 -4.42
C LYS A 31 13.50 -4.75 -5.90
N ASN A 32 13.79 -3.70 -6.67
CA ASN A 32 13.92 -3.77 -8.13
C ASN A 32 12.74 -4.48 -8.80
N THR A 33 11.52 -4.14 -8.37
CA THR A 33 10.27 -4.71 -8.87
C THR A 33 9.29 -3.59 -9.18
N TYR A 34 8.33 -3.85 -10.06
CA TYR A 34 7.17 -2.98 -10.19
C TYR A 34 6.06 -3.39 -9.21
N GLN A 35 5.38 -2.43 -8.63
CA GLN A 35 4.32 -2.65 -7.64
C GLN A 35 3.27 -1.54 -7.73
N PRO A 36 2.06 -1.72 -7.16
CA PRO A 36 1.09 -0.63 -7.05
C PRO A 36 1.67 0.52 -6.22
N ILE A 37 1.25 1.75 -6.52
CA ILE A 37 1.43 2.87 -5.60
C ILE A 37 0.75 2.53 -4.29
N GLY A 38 1.32 2.92 -3.18
CA GLY A 38 0.77 2.66 -1.86
C GLY A 38 1.78 2.85 -0.75
N GLY A 39 1.30 2.88 0.46
CA GLY A 39 2.11 3.21 1.60
C GLY A 39 1.73 2.51 2.89
N CYS A 40 2.42 2.88 3.93
CA CYS A 40 2.11 2.48 5.28
C CYS A 40 1.25 3.56 5.95
N TYR A 41 0.23 3.15 6.67
CA TYR A 41 -0.48 4.08 7.55
C TYR A 41 0.44 4.62 8.62
N LYS A 42 0.17 5.84 9.06
CA LYS A 42 0.85 6.45 10.20
C LYS A 42 -0.04 6.52 11.42
N PHE A 43 0.55 6.52 12.59
CA PHE A 43 -0.13 6.89 13.83
C PHE A 43 0.26 8.31 14.25
N PHE A 44 -0.56 8.93 15.09
CA PHE A 44 -0.35 10.27 15.58
C PHE A 44 0.32 10.26 16.95
N ASP A 45 0.89 11.37 17.38
CA ASP A 45 1.51 11.52 18.70
C ASP A 45 0.59 11.10 19.84
N SER A 46 -0.72 11.29 19.68
CA SER A 46 -1.72 10.88 20.67
C SER A 46 -1.80 9.37 20.91
N ALA A 47 -1.33 8.54 19.98
CA ALA A 47 -1.25 7.09 20.14
C ALA A 47 -0.01 6.64 20.94
N VAL A 48 1.02 7.49 21.03
CA VAL A 48 2.32 7.10 21.64
C VAL A 48 2.17 6.55 23.06
N PRO A 49 1.40 7.17 23.97
CA PRO A 49 1.24 6.62 25.34
C PRO A 49 0.68 5.21 25.36
N LEU A 50 -0.30 4.90 24.49
CA LEU A 50 -0.88 3.56 24.38
C LEU A 50 0.15 2.57 23.82
N LEU A 51 0.82 2.93 22.73
CA LEU A 51 1.79 2.04 22.07
C LEU A 51 2.97 1.72 23.01
N LEU A 52 3.43 2.70 23.79
CA LEU A 52 4.45 2.48 24.83
C LEU A 52 3.95 1.55 25.95
N LYS A 53 2.70 1.76 26.43
CA LYS A 53 2.07 0.89 27.43
C LYS A 53 2.00 -0.56 26.93
N LEU A 54 1.71 -0.76 25.65
CA LEU A 54 1.65 -2.08 25.01
C LEU A 54 3.05 -2.69 24.76
N GLY A 55 4.13 -1.94 24.97
CA GLY A 55 5.49 -2.39 24.70
C GLY A 55 5.84 -2.45 23.23
N CYS A 56 5.15 -1.69 22.39
CA CYS A 56 5.39 -1.63 20.95
C CYS A 56 6.72 -0.94 20.62
N ILE A 57 7.39 -1.41 19.56
CA ILE A 57 8.69 -0.89 19.11
C ILE A 57 8.61 -0.59 17.62
N PRO A 58 9.00 0.61 17.15
CA PRO A 58 9.07 0.89 15.71
C PRO A 58 9.96 -0.10 14.97
N ALA A 59 9.52 -0.54 13.79
CA ALA A 59 10.23 -1.52 12.97
C ALA A 59 10.95 -0.90 11.75
N ASP A 60 10.74 0.39 11.49
CA ASP A 60 11.37 1.12 10.36
C ASP A 60 11.98 2.43 10.86
N LYS A 61 12.60 3.17 9.94
CA LYS A 61 13.28 4.46 10.21
C LYS A 61 12.28 5.57 10.54
N ASP A 62 11.12 5.58 9.90
CA ASP A 62 10.04 6.48 10.27
C ASP A 62 9.35 5.91 11.53
N PRO A 63 9.48 6.57 12.68
CA PRO A 63 8.93 6.06 13.93
C PRO A 63 7.39 6.10 13.97
N PHE A 64 6.75 6.87 13.10
CA PHE A 64 5.29 7.00 13.03
C PHE A 64 4.62 6.03 12.06
N ASP A 65 5.39 5.33 11.24
CA ASP A 65 4.84 4.27 10.39
C ASP A 65 4.23 3.15 11.23
N LEU A 66 3.06 2.65 10.83
CA LEU A 66 2.47 1.43 11.38
C LEU A 66 3.21 0.17 10.89
N ARG A 67 4.54 0.28 10.83
CA ARG A 67 5.51 -0.83 10.80
C ARG A 67 6.09 -0.96 12.19
N ILE A 68 5.55 -1.90 12.95
CA ILE A 68 5.78 -1.93 14.39
C ILE A 68 5.90 -3.37 14.89
N PHE A 69 6.78 -3.59 15.87
CA PHE A 69 6.84 -4.84 16.61
C PHE A 69 5.91 -4.75 17.81
N VAL A 70 4.99 -5.68 17.93
CA VAL A 70 4.01 -5.76 19.01
C VAL A 70 4.30 -7.01 19.83
N PRO A 71 4.47 -6.93 21.15
CA PRO A 71 4.57 -8.12 22.00
C PRO A 71 3.38 -9.05 21.78
N GLU A 72 3.57 -10.37 21.70
CA GLU A 72 2.49 -11.32 21.45
C GLU A 72 1.34 -11.17 22.44
N ALA A 73 1.65 -10.94 23.71
CA ALA A 73 0.63 -10.73 24.75
C ALA A 73 -0.21 -9.48 24.53
N SER A 74 0.31 -8.47 23.80
CA SER A 74 -0.38 -7.20 23.52
C SER A 74 -1.12 -7.19 22.18
N VAL A 75 -1.00 -8.26 21.37
CA VAL A 75 -1.63 -8.34 20.05
C VAL A 75 -3.15 -8.11 20.07
N PRO A 76 -3.92 -8.68 21.01
CA PRO A 76 -5.37 -8.43 21.05
C PRO A 76 -5.68 -6.95 21.26
N GLU A 77 -5.12 -6.30 22.29
CA GLU A 77 -5.38 -4.88 22.59
C GLU A 77 -4.89 -3.96 21.47
N PHE A 78 -3.73 -4.29 20.84
CA PHE A 78 -3.25 -3.58 19.66
C PHE A 78 -4.20 -3.72 18.47
N SER A 79 -4.74 -4.92 18.23
CA SER A 79 -5.67 -5.16 17.12
C SER A 79 -6.98 -4.42 17.31
N ASP A 80 -7.50 -4.35 18.53
CA ASP A 80 -8.70 -3.58 18.88
C ASP A 80 -8.48 -2.08 18.66
N TRP A 81 -7.33 -1.56 19.10
CA TRP A 81 -6.95 -0.18 18.83
C TRP A 81 -6.83 0.09 17.32
N LEU A 82 -6.17 -0.80 16.57
CA LEU A 82 -6.01 -0.66 15.14
C LEU A 82 -7.38 -0.62 14.42
N ALA A 83 -8.31 -1.49 14.83
CA ALA A 83 -9.67 -1.55 14.27
C ALA A 83 -10.50 -0.31 14.62
N SER A 84 -10.25 0.31 15.78
CA SER A 84 -10.97 1.52 16.20
C SER A 84 -10.71 2.73 15.29
N GLY A 85 -9.61 2.75 14.56
CA GLY A 85 -9.16 3.88 13.75
C GLY A 85 -8.74 5.10 14.55
N LYS A 86 -8.73 5.03 15.87
CA LYS A 86 -8.43 6.16 16.75
C LYS A 86 -6.93 6.46 16.76
N ASP A 87 -6.60 7.77 16.78
CA ASP A 87 -5.23 8.27 16.92
C ASP A 87 -4.26 7.78 15.82
N ARG A 88 -4.79 7.44 14.64
CA ARG A 88 -4.03 7.05 13.46
C ARG A 88 -4.64 7.57 12.17
N GLU A 89 -3.87 7.52 11.12
CA GLU A 89 -4.32 7.83 9.77
C GLU A 89 -5.43 6.84 9.33
N ASN A 90 -6.51 7.39 8.77
CA ASN A 90 -7.65 6.65 8.26
C ASN A 90 -7.94 6.98 6.78
N THR A 91 -7.12 7.84 6.19
CA THR A 91 -7.22 8.30 4.80
C THR A 91 -6.04 7.78 3.98
N PHE A 92 -6.15 7.82 2.68
CA PHE A 92 -5.17 7.21 1.76
C PHE A 92 -4.43 8.25 0.94
N GLU A 93 -4.93 9.49 0.90
CA GLU A 93 -4.55 10.52 -0.05
C GLU A 93 -3.08 10.88 0.05
N ARG A 94 -2.51 10.85 1.25
CA ARG A 94 -1.14 11.28 1.52
C ARG A 94 -0.13 10.61 0.58
N GLU A 95 -0.07 9.28 0.58
CA GLU A 95 0.90 8.53 -0.25
C GLU A 95 0.65 8.73 -1.74
N PHE A 96 -0.63 8.85 -2.15
CA PHE A 96 -0.92 9.14 -3.55
C PHE A 96 -0.33 10.48 -3.97
N PHE A 97 -0.53 11.51 -3.16
CA PHE A 97 -0.01 12.84 -3.45
C PHE A 97 1.52 12.92 -3.30
N GLU A 98 2.10 12.25 -2.31
CA GLU A 98 3.55 12.16 -2.16
C GLU A 98 4.19 11.53 -3.39
N GLU A 99 3.74 10.34 -3.81
CA GLU A 99 4.31 9.60 -4.95
C GLU A 99 4.09 10.30 -6.29
N MET A 100 2.90 10.87 -6.52
CA MET A 100 2.53 11.41 -7.83
C MET A 100 3.01 12.84 -8.05
N PHE A 101 3.06 13.66 -7.00
CA PHE A 101 3.28 15.11 -7.14
C PHE A 101 4.51 15.63 -6.39
N ILE A 102 4.81 15.13 -5.20
CA ILE A 102 5.85 15.69 -4.33
C ILE A 102 7.21 15.07 -4.64
N GLU A 103 7.32 13.75 -4.56
CA GLU A 103 8.59 13.04 -4.73
C GLU A 103 9.08 13.07 -6.17
N ASN A 104 8.19 12.88 -7.11
CA ASN A 104 8.55 12.71 -8.51
C ASN A 104 8.27 13.94 -9.38
N LYS A 105 7.37 14.83 -8.98
CA LYS A 105 7.00 16.08 -9.67
C LYS A 105 6.63 15.89 -11.16
N TYR A 106 6.06 14.74 -11.50
CA TYR A 106 5.65 14.43 -12.87
C TYR A 106 4.30 15.05 -13.25
N LEU A 107 3.50 15.37 -12.24
CA LEU A 107 2.19 15.99 -12.39
C LEU A 107 2.11 17.27 -11.57
N ASN A 108 1.30 18.22 -12.04
CA ASN A 108 0.96 19.42 -11.29
C ASN A 108 -0.40 19.20 -10.62
N ILE A 109 -0.49 19.39 -9.31
CA ILE A 109 -1.71 19.17 -8.54
C ILE A 109 -2.84 20.14 -8.94
N GLU A 110 -2.50 21.39 -9.31
CA GLU A 110 -3.49 22.39 -9.73
C GLU A 110 -4.20 21.98 -11.02
N ASP A 111 -3.46 21.36 -11.95
CA ASP A 111 -3.97 20.92 -13.24
C ASP A 111 -4.65 19.54 -13.14
N PHE A 112 -4.17 18.67 -12.25
CA PHE A 112 -4.67 17.32 -12.09
C PHE A 112 -5.94 17.26 -11.25
N GLY A 113 -6.03 18.05 -10.18
CA GLY A 113 -7.13 18.04 -9.22
C GLY A 113 -7.16 16.77 -8.35
N PHE A 114 -8.26 16.56 -7.65
CA PHE A 114 -8.42 15.46 -6.71
C PHE A 114 -9.20 14.30 -7.34
N PRO A 115 -8.62 13.08 -7.41
CA PRO A 115 -9.37 11.89 -7.81
C PRO A 115 -10.27 11.39 -6.67
N GLU A 116 -11.18 10.49 -6.99
CA GLU A 116 -11.99 9.82 -5.98
C GLU A 116 -11.31 8.53 -5.51
N PHE A 117 -11.30 8.32 -4.18
CA PHE A 117 -10.75 7.15 -3.54
C PHE A 117 -11.85 6.31 -2.91
N ASN A 118 -11.93 5.03 -3.28
CA ASN A 118 -12.91 4.10 -2.73
C ASN A 118 -12.21 2.87 -2.17
N LYS A 119 -12.29 2.64 -0.86
CA LYS A 119 -11.78 1.42 -0.26
C LYS A 119 -12.66 0.25 -0.70
N VAL A 120 -12.06 -0.70 -1.40
CA VAL A 120 -12.76 -1.87 -1.98
C VAL A 120 -12.50 -3.16 -1.23
N GLN A 121 -11.44 -3.16 -0.40
CA GLN A 121 -11.12 -4.29 0.47
C GLN A 121 -10.47 -3.79 1.74
N ASP A 122 -10.96 -4.28 2.88
CA ASP A 122 -10.32 -4.09 4.18
C ASP A 122 -9.16 -5.06 4.39
N GLY A 123 -8.06 -4.54 4.92
CA GLY A 123 -6.98 -5.37 5.44
C GLY A 123 -7.41 -6.07 6.74
N TYR A 124 -7.12 -7.34 6.86
CA TYR A 124 -7.38 -8.10 8.08
C TYR A 124 -6.09 -8.62 8.72
N VAL A 125 -6.13 -8.75 10.04
CA VAL A 125 -4.99 -9.28 10.79
C VAL A 125 -4.94 -10.79 10.61
N ASN A 126 -3.86 -11.26 9.97
CA ASN A 126 -3.56 -12.68 9.80
C ASN A 126 -2.08 -12.89 10.11
N ILE A 127 -1.79 -13.48 11.26
CA ILE A 127 -0.43 -13.68 11.75
C ILE A 127 0.12 -14.97 11.17
N LYS A 128 1.24 -14.85 10.46
CA LYS A 128 1.98 -15.99 9.90
C LYS A 128 3.48 -15.82 10.17
N TYR A 129 4.20 -16.93 10.18
CA TYR A 129 5.66 -16.86 10.20
C TYR A 129 6.18 -16.33 8.86
N ASP A 130 7.02 -15.32 8.92
CA ASP A 130 7.65 -14.73 7.75
C ASP A 130 9.09 -15.26 7.65
N ASP A 131 9.32 -16.13 6.67
CA ASP A 131 10.63 -16.78 6.49
C ASP A 131 11.75 -15.82 6.13
N PHE A 132 11.43 -14.70 5.48
CA PHE A 132 12.41 -13.68 5.11
C PHE A 132 12.90 -12.90 6.35
N TYR A 133 11.98 -12.44 7.18
CA TYR A 133 12.30 -11.68 8.40
C TYR A 133 12.60 -12.58 9.62
N LYS A 134 12.31 -13.90 9.51
CA LYS A 134 12.43 -14.87 10.62
C LYS A 134 11.69 -14.42 11.87
N ILE A 135 10.43 -14.01 11.71
CA ILE A 135 9.54 -13.53 12.77
C ILE A 135 8.07 -13.75 12.38
N LYS A 136 7.19 -13.94 13.38
CA LYS A 136 5.74 -13.87 13.15
C LYS A 136 5.37 -12.48 12.64
N SER A 137 4.58 -12.42 11.58
CA SER A 137 4.22 -11.15 10.95
C SER A 137 2.75 -11.10 10.56
N ALA A 138 2.17 -9.90 10.60
CA ALA A 138 0.86 -9.59 10.07
C ALA A 138 0.97 -8.41 9.09
N TYR A 139 0.31 -8.54 7.94
CA TYR A 139 0.30 -7.55 6.86
C TYR A 139 -1.14 -7.14 6.53
N PRO A 140 -1.87 -6.46 7.43
CA PRO A 140 -3.16 -5.88 7.10
C PRO A 140 -2.97 -4.88 5.96
N MET A 141 -3.71 -5.06 4.87
CA MET A 141 -3.51 -4.28 3.65
C MET A 141 -4.86 -3.94 3.03
N ASP A 142 -5.21 -2.67 3.08
CA ASP A 142 -6.39 -2.16 2.40
C ASP A 142 -6.14 -2.05 0.90
N ILE A 143 -7.16 -2.29 0.08
CA ILE A 143 -7.11 -2.02 -1.34
C ILE A 143 -8.05 -0.86 -1.64
N VAL A 144 -7.51 0.15 -2.29
CA VAL A 144 -8.21 1.40 -2.62
C VAL A 144 -8.29 1.55 -4.14
N SER A 145 -9.49 1.57 -4.66
CA SER A 145 -9.73 1.91 -6.07
C SER A 145 -9.65 3.42 -6.25
N VAL A 146 -8.97 3.88 -7.29
CA VAL A 146 -8.87 5.29 -7.64
C VAL A 146 -9.66 5.53 -8.92
N THR A 147 -10.71 6.35 -8.83
CA THR A 147 -11.51 6.79 -9.97
C THR A 147 -10.94 8.08 -10.53
N LEU A 148 -10.55 8.05 -11.79
CA LEU A 148 -9.93 9.16 -12.49
C LEU A 148 -10.89 9.72 -13.54
N SER A 149 -10.93 11.05 -13.70
CA SER A 149 -11.53 11.71 -14.85
C SER A 149 -10.73 11.40 -16.12
N ASP A 150 -11.32 11.64 -17.29
CA ASP A 150 -10.64 11.42 -18.56
C ASP A 150 -9.42 12.34 -18.73
N SER A 151 -9.50 13.59 -18.24
CA SER A 151 -8.34 14.49 -18.21
C SER A 151 -7.20 13.94 -17.35
N GLN A 152 -7.50 13.40 -16.17
CA GLN A 152 -6.51 12.80 -15.28
C GLN A 152 -5.86 11.55 -15.90
N LYS A 153 -6.65 10.70 -16.55
CA LYS A 153 -6.14 9.53 -17.29
C LYS A 153 -5.15 9.94 -18.39
N GLU A 154 -5.51 10.94 -19.18
CA GLU A 154 -4.65 11.43 -20.25
C GLU A 154 -3.34 12.06 -19.73
N GLN A 155 -3.37 12.75 -18.60
CA GLN A 155 -2.16 13.27 -17.98
C GLN A 155 -1.23 12.14 -17.51
N ILE A 156 -1.77 11.10 -16.87
CA ILE A 156 -0.98 9.92 -16.44
C ILE A 156 -0.42 9.20 -17.66
N LYS A 157 -1.20 9.00 -18.73
CA LYS A 157 -0.71 8.37 -19.96
C LYS A 157 0.49 9.10 -20.53
N LYS A 158 0.40 10.42 -20.68
CA LYS A 158 1.52 11.27 -21.18
C LYS A 158 2.77 11.11 -20.32
N VAL A 159 2.61 11.08 -18.99
CA VAL A 159 3.72 10.90 -18.05
C VAL A 159 4.39 9.54 -18.25
N VAL A 160 3.62 8.46 -18.34
CA VAL A 160 4.15 7.10 -18.56
C VAL A 160 4.81 6.97 -19.94
N GLU A 161 4.16 7.47 -20.99
CA GLU A 161 4.65 7.42 -22.38
C GLU A 161 5.93 8.22 -22.59
N SER A 162 6.22 9.20 -21.75
CA SER A 162 7.48 9.95 -21.78
C SER A 162 8.71 9.04 -21.57
N GLY A 163 8.53 7.86 -20.99
CA GLY A 163 9.60 6.90 -20.67
C GLY A 163 10.63 7.38 -19.65
N LYS A 164 10.43 8.57 -19.06
CA LYS A 164 11.35 9.21 -18.12
C LYS A 164 10.88 9.10 -16.66
N THR A 165 9.97 8.19 -16.38
CA THR A 165 9.29 8.05 -15.09
C THR A 165 9.46 6.64 -14.53
N PRO A 166 9.31 6.44 -13.21
CA PRO A 166 9.31 5.11 -12.62
C PRO A 166 7.99 4.36 -12.86
N PHE A 167 7.02 4.98 -13.55
CA PHE A 167 5.70 4.40 -13.79
C PHE A 167 5.66 3.59 -15.06
N ILE A 168 4.88 2.51 -15.04
CA ILE A 168 4.53 1.71 -16.21
C ILE A 168 3.05 1.32 -16.17
N PHE A 169 2.56 0.89 -17.32
CA PHE A 169 1.31 0.15 -17.40
C PHE A 169 1.56 -1.35 -17.51
N ALA A 170 0.86 -2.14 -16.71
CA ALA A 170 0.85 -3.58 -16.74
C ALA A 170 -0.56 -4.12 -16.98
N THR A 171 -0.70 -5.15 -17.80
CA THR A 171 -1.96 -5.84 -17.97
C THR A 171 -2.25 -6.76 -16.78
N GLU A 172 -3.51 -7.20 -16.66
CA GLU A 172 -3.87 -8.23 -15.68
C GLU A 172 -3.07 -9.53 -15.88
N SER A 173 -2.78 -9.87 -17.13
CA SER A 173 -1.95 -11.04 -17.47
C SER A 173 -0.52 -10.89 -16.93
N ASP A 174 0.10 -9.73 -17.10
CA ASP A 174 1.45 -9.45 -16.58
C ASP A 174 1.49 -9.56 -15.05
N ILE A 175 0.48 -9.00 -14.40
CA ILE A 175 0.35 -9.06 -12.92
C ILE A 175 0.17 -10.52 -12.45
N LYS A 176 -0.66 -11.32 -13.13
CA LYS A 176 -0.86 -12.74 -12.81
C LYS A 176 0.42 -13.55 -13.03
N LYS A 177 1.16 -13.27 -14.08
CA LYS A 177 2.48 -13.86 -14.36
C LYS A 177 3.52 -13.46 -13.31
N GLY A 178 3.45 -12.23 -12.82
CA GLY A 178 4.43 -11.66 -11.89
C GLY A 178 5.63 -11.01 -12.57
N GLU A 179 5.52 -10.69 -13.86
CA GLU A 179 6.56 -10.06 -14.67
C GLU A 179 5.95 -9.20 -15.76
N VAL A 180 6.68 -8.18 -16.23
CA VAL A 180 6.28 -7.27 -17.30
C VAL A 180 7.47 -6.97 -18.20
N LEU A 181 7.21 -6.77 -19.49
CA LEU A 181 8.24 -6.39 -20.46
C LEU A 181 8.36 -4.85 -20.50
N VAL A 182 9.51 -4.32 -20.10
CA VAL A 182 9.82 -2.88 -20.12
C VAL A 182 11.08 -2.65 -20.93
N ASN A 183 10.97 -1.88 -22.02
CA ASN A 183 12.10 -1.58 -22.92
C ASN A 183 12.90 -2.84 -23.37
N GLY A 184 12.17 -3.91 -23.71
CA GLY A 184 12.79 -5.17 -24.17
C GLY A 184 13.38 -6.05 -23.05
N LYS A 185 13.23 -5.65 -21.79
CA LYS A 185 13.70 -6.43 -20.62
C LYS A 185 12.53 -6.91 -19.79
N VAL A 186 12.56 -8.17 -19.37
CA VAL A 186 11.61 -8.71 -18.41
C VAL A 186 11.98 -8.22 -17.01
N VAL A 187 11.01 -7.58 -16.32
CA VAL A 187 11.18 -7.05 -14.98
C VAL A 187 10.13 -7.67 -14.05
N PRO A 188 10.48 -8.09 -12.84
CA PRO A 188 9.53 -8.72 -11.92
C PRO A 188 8.51 -7.72 -11.38
N ILE A 189 7.29 -8.22 -11.16
CA ILE A 189 6.22 -7.55 -10.45
C ILE A 189 6.13 -8.12 -9.03
N GLY A 190 6.02 -7.26 -8.03
CA GLY A 190 5.89 -7.67 -6.64
C GLY A 190 4.67 -8.57 -6.41
N SER A 191 4.84 -9.67 -5.67
CA SER A 191 3.81 -10.70 -5.47
C SER A 191 2.49 -10.18 -4.88
N HIS A 192 2.57 -9.13 -4.06
CA HIS A 192 1.39 -8.48 -3.46
C HIS A 192 0.54 -7.68 -4.47
N THR A 193 1.09 -7.36 -5.66
CA THR A 193 0.37 -6.68 -6.73
C THR A 193 -0.89 -7.44 -7.16
N LYS A 194 -0.92 -8.75 -7.05
CA LYS A 194 -2.10 -9.56 -7.39
C LYS A 194 -3.34 -9.19 -6.56
N LYS A 195 -3.16 -8.57 -5.40
CA LYS A 195 -4.28 -8.13 -4.56
C LYS A 195 -5.14 -7.04 -5.21
N ILE A 196 -4.55 -6.15 -6.03
CA ILE A 196 -5.31 -5.11 -6.71
C ILE A 196 -6.24 -5.63 -7.82
N LEU A 197 -6.10 -6.89 -8.25
CA LEU A 197 -6.99 -7.52 -9.23
C LEU A 197 -8.32 -7.98 -8.62
N GLN A 198 -8.43 -8.05 -7.30
CA GLN A 198 -9.60 -8.57 -6.57
C GLN A 198 -10.68 -7.49 -6.34
N THR A 199 -10.64 -6.40 -7.10
CA THR A 199 -11.47 -5.20 -6.89
C THR A 199 -12.89 -5.28 -7.49
N SER A 200 -13.45 -6.46 -7.69
CA SER A 200 -14.90 -6.56 -7.85
C SER A 200 -15.56 -6.43 -6.49
N PRO A 201 -16.50 -5.50 -6.27
CA PRO A 201 -17.27 -5.48 -5.05
C PRO A 201 -17.92 -6.86 -4.93
N LYS A 202 -17.56 -7.63 -3.90
CA LYS A 202 -18.40 -8.75 -3.51
C LYS A 202 -19.74 -8.14 -3.18
N SER A 203 -20.72 -8.31 -4.05
CA SER A 203 -22.11 -8.05 -3.71
C SER A 203 -22.35 -8.72 -2.36
N LEU A 204 -22.60 -7.90 -1.34
CA LEU A 204 -23.16 -8.39 -0.09
C LEU A 204 -24.51 -9.02 -0.44
N VAL A 205 -24.49 -10.30 -0.73
CA VAL A 205 -25.69 -11.11 -0.68
C VAL A 205 -25.98 -11.25 0.81
N LEU A 206 -26.85 -10.37 1.31
CA LEU A 206 -27.51 -10.54 2.59
C LEU A 206 -28.27 -11.87 2.51
N ALA A 207 -27.78 -12.86 3.24
CA ALA A 207 -28.50 -14.09 3.52
C ALA A 207 -29.32 -13.89 4.80
#